data_2ee7a7fb892de2b2b8e9676d6e1d8e10
#
_entry.id   2ee7a7fb892de2b2b8e9676d6e1d8e10
#
_cell.length_a   1.000
_cell.length_b   1.000
_cell.length_c   1.000
_cell.angle_alpha   90.00
_cell.angle_beta   90.00
_cell.angle_gamma   90.00
#
_symmetry.space_group_name_H-M   'P 1'
#
loop_
_entity.id
_entity.type
_entity.pdbx_description
1 polymer ?
#
loop_
_entity_poly.entity_id
_entity_poly.type
_entity_poly.pdbx_seq_one_letter_code
_entity_poly.pdbx_strand_id
1 'polypeptide(L)'
;MPFSTPHTTRPKKITGLRYWMLRVLEECEHVSADFGPDPVHDLRVSLRRCRSLADGLMALDPDPDWKAMKKAGRRLFQRLGALRDVHVMIEWVEKLNPSEASVAQASVEAGDSPALPLSQQIREFIADPTDPKASPNDPAAQALLEILQRREQEQQHEAQTALEEFDRKKWRSWSKSLPARAARIRMGSALFKHLALERWTTAGELHNRAMRNRSQVAFHSLRIGIKRFRYIVENFLPVEHKAWSNDLKEIQDLLGEVHDLDVLWSTAVSCQVFPDEDSRKRWREIILSERTKRIDRYRAKMIGPDSLWQVWRSALPQGKQIQVLATRRMKLWANGLDPDFPHSERVASLALQLYDGLLASGWQPSVDAASARSSLFAAALLHDVGKSAGQKGHHKTSFDLIRAHGNPLGWQPADLQRAAIVARFHRGALPTRKHKTLRDLLPDEQKATIQLAAILRLANALDAAHDGHIRRIQIENVQIGVEKSRKARTNRFQRKPSSVTANEAVVIVAEGYSPTSSTAQTIAAERHLLETVLRRPVVVKPMRNPIEPRASQ
;
A
#
# COMPACT_ATOMS: atom_id res chain seq x y z
N MET A 1 -47.83 -34.93 -22.62
CA MET A 1 -47.34 -34.20 -21.48
C MET A 1 -45.84 -34.35 -21.42
N PRO A 2 -45.01 -33.33 -21.68
CA PRO A 2 -43.56 -33.39 -21.57
C PRO A 2 -43.13 -33.04 -20.12
N PHE A 3 -42.30 -33.89 -19.56
CA PHE A 3 -41.65 -33.69 -18.25
C PHE A 3 -40.64 -32.53 -18.32
N SER A 4 -40.88 -31.48 -17.58
CA SER A 4 -39.91 -30.39 -17.32
C SER A 4 -38.80 -30.90 -16.42
N THR A 5 -37.57 -30.92 -16.91
CA THR A 5 -36.37 -31.10 -16.13
C THR A 5 -36.11 -29.85 -15.26
N PRO A 6 -35.80 -29.97 -13.98
CA PRO A 6 -35.49 -28.82 -13.15
C PRO A 6 -34.12 -28.24 -13.53
N HIS A 7 -34.14 -26.97 -13.93
CA HIS A 7 -32.94 -26.16 -14.07
C HIS A 7 -32.20 -26.10 -12.70
N THR A 8 -31.15 -26.86 -12.55
CA THR A 8 -30.19 -26.70 -11.46
C THR A 8 -29.48 -25.36 -11.65
N THR A 9 -29.97 -24.34 -10.97
CA THR A 9 -29.25 -23.08 -10.79
C THR A 9 -27.94 -23.37 -10.06
N ARG A 10 -26.81 -23.31 -10.78
CA ARG A 10 -25.49 -23.33 -10.16
C ARG A 10 -25.44 -22.28 -9.06
N PRO A 11 -25.09 -22.63 -7.80
CA PRO A 11 -25.02 -21.67 -6.72
C PRO A 11 -24.04 -20.55 -7.11
N LYS A 12 -24.45 -19.29 -6.98
CA LYS A 12 -23.57 -18.13 -7.13
C LYS A 12 -22.36 -18.39 -6.23
N LYS A 13 -21.16 -18.51 -6.82
CA LYS A 13 -19.90 -18.64 -6.08
C LYS A 13 -19.82 -17.45 -5.12
N ILE A 14 -20.08 -17.68 -3.85
CA ILE A 14 -19.96 -16.68 -2.79
C ILE A 14 -18.46 -16.44 -2.63
N THR A 15 -17.97 -15.34 -3.19
CA THR A 15 -16.57 -14.93 -3.12
C THR A 15 -16.49 -13.68 -2.24
N GLY A 16 -15.80 -13.75 -1.14
CA GLY A 16 -15.60 -12.64 -0.22
C GLY A 16 -14.79 -13.06 1.00
N LEU A 17 -14.38 -12.10 1.81
CA LEU A 17 -13.55 -12.37 2.98
C LEU A 17 -14.18 -13.40 3.92
N ARG A 18 -15.49 -13.27 4.19
CA ARG A 18 -16.20 -14.22 5.06
C ARG A 18 -16.13 -15.65 4.55
N TYR A 19 -16.33 -15.85 3.25
CA TYR A 19 -16.23 -17.16 2.62
C TYR A 19 -14.85 -17.76 2.87
N TRP A 20 -13.78 -17.04 2.55
CA TRP A 20 -12.42 -17.54 2.70
C TRP A 20 -12.03 -17.78 4.15
N MET A 21 -12.51 -16.94 5.09
CA MET A 21 -12.25 -17.16 6.52
C MET A 21 -12.94 -18.42 7.06
N LEU A 22 -14.16 -18.70 6.62
CA LEU A 22 -14.86 -19.93 6.98
C LEU A 22 -14.21 -21.14 6.31
N ARG A 23 -13.82 -21.00 5.04
CA ARG A 23 -13.10 -22.06 4.31
C ARG A 23 -11.78 -22.44 4.99
N VAL A 24 -11.05 -21.50 5.58
CA VAL A 24 -9.88 -21.81 6.40
C VAL A 24 -10.23 -22.78 7.54
N LEU A 25 -11.36 -22.59 8.21
CA LEU A 25 -11.78 -23.47 9.31
C LEU A 25 -12.15 -24.86 8.82
N GLU A 26 -12.85 -24.96 7.68
CA GLU A 26 -13.20 -26.24 7.03
C GLU A 26 -11.94 -26.98 6.59
N GLU A 27 -11.03 -26.28 5.91
CA GLU A 27 -9.78 -26.91 5.44
C GLU A 27 -8.84 -27.31 6.58
N CYS A 28 -8.91 -26.66 7.74
CA CYS A 28 -8.21 -27.13 8.92
C CYS A 28 -8.68 -28.51 9.37
N GLU A 29 -9.97 -28.84 9.20
CA GLU A 29 -10.49 -30.18 9.52
C GLU A 29 -10.01 -31.22 8.48
N HIS A 30 -10.04 -30.85 7.19
CA HIS A 30 -9.56 -31.74 6.12
C HIS A 30 -8.08 -32.09 6.29
N VAL A 31 -7.22 -31.07 6.52
CA VAL A 31 -5.79 -31.29 6.76
C VAL A 31 -5.54 -32.07 8.06
N SER A 32 -6.37 -31.90 9.09
CA SER A 32 -6.25 -32.73 10.32
C SER A 32 -6.50 -34.20 10.07
N ALA A 33 -7.32 -34.54 9.07
CA ALA A 33 -7.62 -35.92 8.68
C ALA A 33 -6.58 -36.50 7.71
N ASP A 34 -6.05 -35.67 6.80
CA ASP A 34 -5.10 -36.06 5.76
C ASP A 34 -4.16 -34.92 5.43
N PHE A 35 -2.84 -35.11 5.64
CA PHE A 35 -1.80 -34.14 5.27
C PHE A 35 -1.30 -34.29 3.80
N GLY A 36 -2.10 -34.89 2.94
CA GLY A 36 -1.80 -35.07 1.53
C GLY A 36 -1.65 -33.73 0.77
N PRO A 37 -1.14 -33.77 -0.49
CA PRO A 37 -0.87 -32.58 -1.30
C PRO A 37 -2.09 -31.69 -1.51
N ASP A 38 -3.29 -32.24 -1.73
CA ASP A 38 -4.50 -31.50 -2.04
C ASP A 38 -5.09 -30.76 -0.82
N PRO A 39 -5.34 -31.40 0.34
CA PRO A 39 -5.79 -30.71 1.55
C PRO A 39 -4.83 -29.59 1.98
N VAL A 40 -3.52 -29.85 1.97
CA VAL A 40 -2.49 -28.86 2.27
C VAL A 40 -2.54 -27.70 1.28
N HIS A 41 -2.72 -27.99 -0.02
CA HIS A 41 -2.88 -26.95 -1.05
C HIS A 41 -4.10 -26.06 -0.77
N ASP A 42 -5.26 -26.65 -0.49
CA ASP A 42 -6.52 -25.93 -0.32
C ASP A 42 -6.54 -25.05 0.94
N LEU A 43 -6.00 -25.54 2.05
CA LEU A 43 -5.82 -24.72 3.25
C LEU A 43 -4.87 -23.55 3.01
N ARG A 44 -3.77 -23.78 2.28
CA ARG A 44 -2.86 -22.69 1.88
C ARG A 44 -3.53 -21.66 0.98
N VAL A 45 -4.35 -22.10 0.02
CA VAL A 45 -5.12 -21.21 -0.85
C VAL A 45 -6.04 -20.34 -0.01
N SER A 46 -6.81 -20.92 0.91
CA SER A 46 -7.75 -20.22 1.77
C SER A 46 -7.07 -19.20 2.68
N LEU A 47 -5.97 -19.59 3.35
CA LEU A 47 -5.15 -18.68 4.16
C LEU A 47 -4.52 -17.56 3.31
N ARG A 48 -4.01 -17.88 2.12
CA ARG A 48 -3.45 -16.90 1.18
C ARG A 48 -4.48 -15.88 0.75
N ARG A 49 -5.73 -16.32 0.46
CA ARG A 49 -6.85 -15.43 0.12
C ARG A 49 -7.16 -14.46 1.26
N CYS A 50 -7.30 -14.96 2.48
CA CYS A 50 -7.53 -14.10 3.65
C CYS A 50 -6.41 -13.08 3.83
N ARG A 51 -5.15 -13.51 3.71
CA ARG A 51 -3.98 -12.64 3.87
C ARG A 51 -3.87 -11.58 2.79
N SER A 52 -4.14 -11.94 1.53
CA SER A 52 -4.09 -11.01 0.41
C SER A 52 -5.25 -9.99 0.42
N LEU A 53 -6.44 -10.41 0.86
CA LEU A 53 -7.56 -9.49 1.12
C LEU A 53 -7.21 -8.49 2.23
N ALA A 54 -6.64 -8.96 3.35
CA ALA A 54 -6.19 -8.09 4.42
C ALA A 54 -5.11 -7.10 3.96
N ASP A 55 -4.14 -7.53 3.14
CA ASP A 55 -3.08 -6.66 2.62
C ASP A 55 -3.64 -5.49 1.77
N GLY A 56 -4.67 -5.76 0.97
CA GLY A 56 -5.35 -4.73 0.20
C GLY A 56 -6.18 -3.79 1.06
N LEU A 57 -6.88 -4.33 2.05
CA LEU A 57 -7.74 -3.55 2.95
C LEU A 57 -6.94 -2.69 3.94
N MET A 58 -5.83 -3.19 4.48
CA MET A 58 -4.92 -2.41 5.35
C MET A 58 -4.38 -1.14 4.69
N ALA A 59 -4.33 -1.10 3.37
CA ALA A 59 -3.93 0.12 2.63
C ALA A 59 -5.02 1.21 2.65
N LEU A 60 -6.22 0.90 3.09
CA LEU A 60 -7.41 1.77 3.08
C LEU A 60 -8.07 1.88 4.46
N ASP A 61 -8.01 0.83 5.27
CA ASP A 61 -8.60 0.73 6.60
C ASP A 61 -7.50 0.43 7.64
N PRO A 62 -7.22 1.34 8.57
CA PRO A 62 -6.13 1.20 9.54
C PRO A 62 -6.46 0.30 10.74
N ASP A 63 -7.59 -0.43 10.74
CA ASP A 63 -7.99 -1.26 11.86
C ASP A 63 -6.91 -2.30 12.22
N PRO A 64 -6.50 -2.39 13.49
CA PRO A 64 -5.44 -3.29 13.95
C PRO A 64 -5.78 -4.78 13.79
N ASP A 65 -7.06 -5.14 13.71
CA ASP A 65 -7.51 -6.53 13.56
C ASP A 65 -7.07 -7.15 12.24
N TRP A 66 -6.88 -6.35 11.17
CA TRP A 66 -6.29 -6.82 9.91
C TRP A 66 -4.88 -7.39 10.12
N LYS A 67 -4.05 -6.64 10.85
CA LYS A 67 -2.68 -7.05 11.16
C LYS A 67 -2.66 -8.25 12.13
N ALA A 68 -3.55 -8.25 13.11
CA ALA A 68 -3.70 -9.33 14.07
C ALA A 68 -4.12 -10.65 13.40
N MET A 69 -5.12 -10.61 12.53
CA MET A 69 -5.58 -11.76 11.74
C MET A 69 -4.45 -12.32 10.84
N LYS A 70 -3.73 -11.45 10.13
CA LYS A 70 -2.57 -11.86 9.33
C LYS A 70 -1.48 -12.51 10.17
N LYS A 71 -1.21 -11.99 11.37
CA LYS A 71 -0.21 -12.53 12.29
C LYS A 71 -0.62 -13.91 12.81
N ALA A 72 -1.90 -14.08 13.20
CA ALA A 72 -2.42 -15.34 13.69
C ALA A 72 -2.29 -16.49 12.67
N GLY A 73 -2.61 -16.24 11.40
CA GLY A 73 -2.45 -17.23 10.33
C GLY A 73 -1.01 -17.38 9.79
N ARG A 74 -0.04 -16.64 10.32
CA ARG A 74 1.31 -16.59 9.73
C ARG A 74 2.08 -17.89 9.91
N ARG A 75 2.10 -18.44 11.13
CA ARG A 75 2.88 -19.65 11.46
C ARG A 75 2.35 -20.84 10.67
N LEU A 76 1.04 -21.07 10.74
CA LEU A 76 0.38 -22.13 9.98
C LEU A 76 0.65 -22.00 8.47
N PHE A 77 0.48 -20.80 7.90
CA PHE A 77 0.75 -20.55 6.49
C PHE A 77 2.21 -20.85 6.10
N GLN A 78 3.19 -20.54 6.97
CA GLN A 78 4.60 -20.79 6.72
C GLN A 78 4.93 -22.30 6.77
N ARG A 79 4.40 -23.05 7.76
CA ARG A 79 4.66 -24.47 7.90
C ARG A 79 4.01 -25.30 6.79
N LEU A 80 2.75 -25.03 6.49
CA LEU A 80 2.13 -25.58 5.28
C LEU A 80 2.87 -25.18 4.00
N GLY A 81 3.58 -24.03 4.01
CA GLY A 81 4.43 -23.57 2.93
C GLY A 81 5.61 -24.48 2.71
N ALA A 82 6.33 -24.76 3.77
CA ALA A 82 7.49 -25.62 3.72
C ALA A 82 7.12 -27.04 3.26
N LEU A 83 6.01 -27.60 3.76
CA LEU A 83 5.50 -28.90 3.32
C LEU A 83 5.13 -28.89 1.82
N ARG A 84 4.39 -27.88 1.34
CA ARG A 84 4.03 -27.79 -0.08
C ARG A 84 5.24 -27.59 -0.99
N ASP A 85 6.27 -26.87 -0.51
CA ASP A 85 7.51 -26.70 -1.28
C ASP A 85 8.24 -28.03 -1.47
N VAL A 86 8.16 -28.95 -0.49
CA VAL A 86 8.65 -30.34 -0.62
C VAL A 86 7.82 -31.12 -1.64
N HIS A 87 6.48 -31.09 -1.55
CA HIS A 87 5.60 -31.74 -2.54
C HIS A 87 5.91 -31.28 -3.98
N VAL A 88 6.07 -29.97 -4.19
CA VAL A 88 6.42 -29.41 -5.51
C VAL A 88 7.79 -29.90 -5.98
N MET A 89 8.77 -30.02 -5.07
CA MET A 89 10.09 -30.55 -5.44
C MET A 89 10.00 -32.02 -5.85
N ILE A 90 9.22 -32.85 -5.15
CA ILE A 90 8.99 -34.24 -5.54
C ILE A 90 8.36 -34.31 -6.93
N GLU A 91 7.27 -33.56 -7.17
CA GLU A 91 6.62 -33.44 -8.48
C GLU A 91 7.63 -33.05 -9.61
N TRP A 92 8.57 -32.13 -9.32
CA TRP A 92 9.59 -31.74 -10.29
C TRP A 92 10.65 -32.81 -10.55
N VAL A 93 11.10 -33.53 -9.52
CA VAL A 93 12.05 -34.63 -9.70
C VAL A 93 11.43 -35.71 -10.56
N GLU A 94 10.20 -36.13 -10.27
CA GLU A 94 9.44 -37.11 -11.06
C GLU A 94 9.22 -36.66 -12.51
N LYS A 95 8.92 -35.37 -12.72
CA LYS A 95 8.75 -34.81 -14.06
C LYS A 95 10.03 -34.75 -14.88
N LEU A 96 11.16 -34.45 -14.25
CA LEU A 96 12.47 -34.37 -14.92
C LEU A 96 13.11 -35.75 -15.12
N ASN A 97 12.73 -36.74 -14.32
CA ASN A 97 13.21 -38.13 -14.37
C ASN A 97 12.01 -39.11 -14.31
N PRO A 98 11.18 -39.17 -15.38
CA PRO A 98 10.01 -40.06 -15.37
C PRO A 98 10.45 -41.52 -15.28
N SER A 99 9.92 -42.27 -14.29
CA SER A 99 10.13 -43.70 -14.18
C SER A 99 9.44 -44.44 -15.33
N GLU A 100 9.94 -45.62 -15.70
CA GLU A 100 9.31 -46.45 -16.74
C GLU A 100 7.84 -46.77 -16.42
N ALA A 101 7.49 -46.91 -15.13
CA ALA A 101 6.11 -47.10 -14.67
C ALA A 101 5.21 -45.89 -14.94
N SER A 102 5.72 -44.67 -14.76
CA SER A 102 4.98 -43.42 -15.04
C SER A 102 4.74 -43.20 -16.55
N VAL A 103 5.66 -43.65 -17.38
CA VAL A 103 5.51 -43.64 -18.85
C VAL A 103 4.47 -44.63 -19.31
N ALA A 104 4.42 -45.82 -18.71
CA ALA A 104 3.44 -46.86 -19.00
C ALA A 104 2.01 -46.46 -18.56
N GLN A 105 1.85 -45.85 -17.39
CA GLN A 105 0.57 -45.36 -16.89
C GLN A 105 -0.01 -44.22 -17.74
N ALA A 106 0.84 -43.23 -18.13
CA ALA A 106 0.45 -42.17 -19.03
C ALA A 106 0.02 -42.64 -20.43
N SER A 107 0.57 -43.78 -20.86
CA SER A 107 0.20 -44.43 -22.14
C SER A 107 -1.15 -45.15 -22.08
N VAL A 108 -1.54 -45.66 -20.90
CA VAL A 108 -2.82 -46.36 -20.68
C VAL A 108 -3.97 -45.38 -20.50
N GLU A 109 -3.77 -44.27 -19.80
CA GLU A 109 -4.79 -43.20 -19.62
C GLU A 109 -5.06 -42.38 -20.89
N ALA A 110 -4.15 -42.37 -21.86
CA ALA A 110 -4.31 -41.69 -23.14
C ALA A 110 -5.22 -42.44 -24.13
N GLY A 111 -5.70 -43.65 -23.79
CA GLY A 111 -6.49 -44.53 -24.68
C GLY A 111 -7.99 -44.26 -24.71
N ASP A 112 -8.59 -43.57 -23.75
CA ASP A 112 -10.05 -43.66 -23.55
C ASP A 112 -10.80 -42.38 -23.21
N SER A 113 -10.41 -41.19 -23.73
CA SER A 113 -11.26 -40.00 -23.56
C SER A 113 -11.06 -38.92 -24.62
N PRO A 114 -12.15 -38.39 -25.21
CA PRO A 114 -12.12 -37.32 -26.21
C PRO A 114 -12.26 -35.94 -25.58
N ALA A 115 -11.38 -35.55 -24.72
CA ALA A 115 -11.26 -34.16 -24.24
C ALA A 115 -9.78 -33.82 -24.14
N LEU A 116 -9.36 -32.82 -24.89
CA LEU A 116 -8.00 -32.33 -24.96
C LEU A 116 -7.42 -32.10 -23.57
N PRO A 117 -6.58 -32.99 -23.09
CA PRO A 117 -6.08 -32.91 -21.75
C PRO A 117 -4.59 -32.58 -21.71
N LEU A 118 -4.14 -32.37 -20.49
CA LEU A 118 -2.76 -32.32 -20.05
C LEU A 118 -1.79 -33.27 -20.80
N SER A 119 -2.30 -34.41 -21.31
CA SER A 119 -1.55 -35.42 -22.08
C SER A 119 -1.04 -34.94 -23.45
N GLN A 120 -1.67 -33.97 -24.10
CA GLN A 120 -1.11 -33.39 -25.33
C GLN A 120 0.04 -32.43 -24.99
N GLN A 121 -0.05 -31.68 -23.90
CA GLN A 121 1.06 -30.88 -23.41
C GLN A 121 2.24 -31.75 -22.95
N ILE A 122 1.96 -32.94 -22.42
CA ILE A 122 2.97 -33.93 -22.03
C ILE A 122 3.56 -34.60 -23.30
N ARG A 123 2.78 -34.87 -24.36
CA ARG A 123 3.31 -35.43 -25.64
C ARG A 123 4.17 -34.43 -26.41
N GLU A 124 3.79 -33.13 -26.47
CA GLU A 124 4.66 -32.09 -27.04
C GLU A 124 5.96 -31.92 -26.23
N PHE A 125 5.90 -32.22 -24.91
CA PHE A 125 7.06 -32.18 -24.03
C PHE A 125 7.99 -33.41 -24.19
N ILE A 126 7.47 -34.54 -24.64
CA ILE A 126 8.24 -35.79 -24.87
C ILE A 126 8.83 -35.85 -26.30
N ALA A 127 8.42 -34.99 -27.23
CA ALA A 127 8.65 -35.16 -28.66
C ALA A 127 9.86 -34.41 -29.25
N ASP A 128 10.72 -33.76 -28.41
CA ASP A 128 11.99 -33.20 -28.91
C ASP A 128 13.16 -34.14 -28.59
N PRO A 129 13.69 -34.88 -29.61
CA PRO A 129 14.77 -35.84 -29.38
C PRO A 129 16.12 -35.19 -29.04
N THR A 130 16.23 -33.85 -29.07
CA THR A 130 17.46 -33.09 -28.78
C THR A 130 17.52 -32.54 -27.33
N ASP A 131 16.45 -32.73 -26.53
CA ASP A 131 16.45 -32.28 -25.14
C ASP A 131 17.21 -33.26 -24.23
N PRO A 132 18.17 -32.81 -23.44
CA PRO A 132 18.90 -33.66 -22.50
C PRO A 132 17.95 -34.15 -21.40
N LYS A 133 17.56 -35.41 -21.43
CA LYS A 133 16.76 -36.06 -20.39
C LYS A 133 17.66 -36.81 -19.42
N ALA A 134 17.27 -36.81 -18.13
CA ALA A 134 17.85 -37.74 -17.18
C ALA A 134 17.53 -39.19 -17.60
N SER A 135 18.49 -40.12 -17.43
CA SER A 135 18.23 -41.54 -17.69
C SER A 135 17.16 -42.05 -16.73
N PRO A 136 16.24 -42.94 -17.17
CA PRO A 136 15.36 -43.62 -16.25
C PRO A 136 16.18 -44.25 -15.09
N ASN A 137 15.75 -44.06 -13.84
CA ASN A 137 16.45 -44.51 -12.64
C ASN A 137 17.81 -43.81 -12.36
N ASP A 138 17.93 -42.50 -12.64
CA ASP A 138 19.11 -41.74 -12.28
C ASP A 138 19.38 -41.79 -10.75
N PRO A 139 20.58 -42.20 -10.31
CA PRO A 139 20.89 -42.35 -8.88
C PRO A 139 20.75 -41.00 -8.10
N ALA A 140 21.02 -39.88 -8.73
CA ALA A 140 20.86 -38.57 -8.09
C ALA A 140 19.37 -38.23 -7.85
N ALA A 141 18.48 -38.61 -8.79
CA ALA A 141 17.04 -38.45 -8.61
C ALA A 141 16.53 -39.30 -7.45
N GLN A 142 16.94 -40.57 -7.37
CA GLN A 142 16.54 -41.48 -6.28
C GLN A 142 17.03 -40.96 -4.92
N ALA A 143 18.30 -40.57 -4.81
CA ALA A 143 18.85 -40.03 -3.58
C ALA A 143 18.12 -38.74 -3.16
N LEU A 144 17.76 -37.88 -4.13
CA LEU A 144 17.01 -36.65 -3.84
C LEU A 144 15.58 -36.97 -3.37
N LEU A 145 14.89 -37.93 -4.00
CA LEU A 145 13.54 -38.35 -3.59
C LEU A 145 13.53 -38.90 -2.16
N GLU A 146 14.47 -39.74 -1.78
CA GLU A 146 14.60 -40.26 -0.42
C GLU A 146 14.78 -39.13 0.62
N ILE A 147 15.60 -38.14 0.30
CA ILE A 147 15.82 -36.99 1.17
C ILE A 147 14.54 -36.13 1.26
N LEU A 148 13.85 -35.93 0.14
CA LEU A 148 12.61 -35.16 0.11
C LEU A 148 11.48 -35.85 0.87
N GLN A 149 11.33 -37.17 0.75
CA GLN A 149 10.35 -37.97 1.50
C GLN A 149 10.59 -37.89 3.02
N ARG A 150 11.87 -37.92 3.46
CA ARG A 150 12.20 -37.73 4.87
C ARG A 150 11.84 -36.32 5.33
N ARG A 151 12.17 -35.27 4.53
CA ARG A 151 11.77 -33.90 4.81
C ARG A 151 10.26 -33.70 4.82
N GLU A 152 9.53 -34.41 3.98
CA GLU A 152 8.06 -34.38 3.96
C GLU A 152 7.50 -34.79 5.33
N GLN A 153 7.98 -35.91 5.90
CA GLN A 153 7.55 -36.38 7.23
C GLN A 153 7.89 -35.34 8.32
N GLU A 154 9.09 -34.75 8.29
CA GLU A 154 9.48 -33.72 9.24
C GLU A 154 8.58 -32.46 9.12
N GLN A 155 8.34 -31.99 7.89
CA GLN A 155 7.51 -30.81 7.65
C GLN A 155 6.03 -31.08 7.93
N GLN A 156 5.55 -32.31 7.76
CA GLN A 156 4.21 -32.72 8.15
C GLN A 156 4.02 -32.61 9.66
N HIS A 157 4.97 -33.10 10.46
CA HIS A 157 4.93 -32.97 11.93
C HIS A 157 4.92 -31.50 12.39
N GLU A 158 5.76 -30.66 11.77
CA GLU A 158 5.79 -29.21 12.07
C GLU A 158 4.49 -28.49 11.64
N ALA A 159 3.89 -28.91 10.53
CA ALA A 159 2.62 -28.37 10.06
C ALA A 159 1.47 -28.78 10.99
N GLN A 160 1.48 -30.02 11.49
CA GLN A 160 0.53 -30.51 12.49
C GLN A 160 0.59 -29.70 13.77
N THR A 161 1.79 -29.49 14.33
CA THR A 161 1.98 -28.64 15.52
C THR A 161 1.42 -27.22 15.29
N ALA A 162 1.70 -26.63 14.12
CA ALA A 162 1.20 -25.30 13.80
C ALA A 162 -0.33 -25.25 13.62
N LEU A 163 -0.94 -26.35 13.19
CA LEU A 163 -2.39 -26.49 13.05
C LEU A 163 -3.09 -26.61 14.41
N GLU A 164 -2.48 -27.31 15.37
CA GLU A 164 -2.96 -27.45 16.74
C GLU A 164 -2.89 -26.10 17.50
N GLU A 165 -1.82 -25.33 17.29
CA GLU A 165 -1.64 -24.01 17.88
C GLU A 165 -2.50 -22.92 17.23
N PHE A 166 -3.14 -23.20 16.10
CA PHE A 166 -3.95 -22.21 15.39
C PHE A 166 -5.22 -21.87 16.16
N ASP A 167 -5.35 -20.61 16.62
CA ASP A 167 -6.51 -20.13 17.39
C ASP A 167 -7.76 -20.00 16.51
N ARG A 168 -8.48 -21.13 16.35
CA ARG A 168 -9.73 -21.22 15.59
C ARG A 168 -10.85 -20.37 16.20
N LYS A 169 -10.86 -20.16 17.54
CA LYS A 169 -11.87 -19.33 18.22
C LYS A 169 -11.69 -17.86 17.84
N LYS A 170 -10.48 -17.36 17.94
CA LYS A 170 -10.15 -16.00 17.55
C LYS A 170 -10.38 -15.76 16.05
N TRP A 171 -10.01 -16.73 15.21
CA TRP A 171 -10.25 -16.66 13.77
C TRP A 171 -11.75 -16.59 13.46
N ARG A 172 -12.59 -17.38 14.14
CA ARG A 172 -14.06 -17.35 14.01
C ARG A 172 -14.65 -16.02 14.47
N SER A 173 -14.09 -15.37 15.48
CA SER A 173 -14.48 -14.02 15.90
C SER A 173 -14.25 -13.00 14.76
N TRP A 174 -13.06 -13.00 14.18
CA TRP A 174 -12.74 -12.12 13.04
C TRP A 174 -13.58 -12.42 11.80
N SER A 175 -13.98 -13.66 11.55
CA SER A 175 -14.86 -14.01 10.43
C SER A 175 -16.25 -13.36 10.52
N LYS A 176 -16.63 -12.88 11.71
CA LYS A 176 -17.87 -12.11 11.94
C LYS A 176 -17.65 -10.60 11.81
N SER A 177 -16.57 -10.05 12.36
CA SER A 177 -16.32 -8.60 12.43
C SER A 177 -15.69 -8.02 11.17
N LEU A 178 -14.61 -8.62 10.64
CA LEU A 178 -13.84 -8.05 9.53
C LEU A 178 -14.61 -7.97 8.19
N PRO A 179 -15.51 -8.90 7.82
CA PRO A 179 -16.28 -8.77 6.58
C PRO A 179 -17.17 -7.54 6.52
N ALA A 180 -17.76 -7.11 7.65
CA ALA A 180 -18.56 -5.90 7.72
C ALA A 180 -17.72 -4.64 7.47
N ARG A 181 -16.48 -4.63 7.93
CA ARG A 181 -15.52 -3.54 7.62
C ARG A 181 -15.10 -3.56 6.15
N ALA A 182 -14.78 -4.72 5.61
CA ALA A 182 -14.44 -4.87 4.20
C ALA A 182 -15.53 -4.35 3.26
N ALA A 183 -16.79 -4.54 3.62
CA ALA A 183 -17.96 -4.11 2.85
C ALA A 183 -18.12 -2.57 2.76
N ARG A 184 -17.45 -1.79 3.62
CA ARG A 184 -17.48 -0.32 3.57
C ARG A 184 -16.79 0.24 2.33
N ILE A 185 -15.92 -0.53 1.70
CA ILE A 185 -15.16 -0.10 0.51
C ILE A 185 -15.68 -0.91 -0.69
N ARG A 186 -16.31 -0.22 -1.62
CA ARG A 186 -16.92 -0.85 -2.79
C ARG A 186 -15.86 -1.54 -3.67
N MET A 187 -16.09 -2.83 -3.98
CA MET A 187 -15.31 -3.57 -4.95
C MET A 187 -15.36 -2.90 -6.33
N GLY A 188 -14.28 -2.97 -7.09
CA GLY A 188 -14.15 -2.28 -8.38
C GLY A 188 -13.97 -0.76 -8.28
N SER A 189 -13.88 -0.20 -7.06
CA SER A 189 -13.74 1.24 -6.89
C SER A 189 -12.41 1.77 -7.42
N ALA A 190 -12.39 3.05 -7.78
CA ALA A 190 -11.17 3.74 -8.22
C ALA A 190 -10.04 3.72 -7.18
N LEU A 191 -10.35 3.57 -5.88
CA LEU A 191 -9.37 3.42 -4.82
C LEU A 191 -8.57 2.11 -4.96
N PHE A 192 -9.25 1.00 -5.27
CA PHE A 192 -8.57 -0.26 -5.54
C PHE A 192 -7.83 -0.26 -6.87
N LYS A 193 -8.32 0.48 -7.90
CA LYS A 193 -7.55 0.69 -9.14
C LYS A 193 -6.27 1.47 -8.89
N HIS A 194 -6.30 2.47 -8.01
CA HIS A 194 -5.09 3.20 -7.59
C HIS A 194 -4.11 2.30 -6.83
N LEU A 195 -4.60 1.44 -5.94
CA LEU A 195 -3.76 0.45 -5.26
C LEU A 195 -3.16 -0.57 -6.23
N ALA A 196 -3.94 -1.01 -7.24
CA ALA A 196 -3.44 -1.88 -8.30
C ALA A 196 -2.35 -1.19 -9.13
N LEU A 197 -2.52 0.10 -9.47
CA LEU A 197 -1.50 0.89 -10.16
C LEU A 197 -0.19 0.97 -9.35
N GLU A 198 -0.27 1.17 -8.05
CA GLU A 198 0.89 1.19 -7.16
C GLU A 198 1.64 -0.16 -7.17
N ARG A 199 0.91 -1.28 -7.12
CA ARG A 199 1.49 -2.63 -7.22
C ARG A 199 2.04 -2.93 -8.62
N TRP A 200 1.35 -2.46 -9.67
CA TRP A 200 1.81 -2.54 -11.06
C TRP A 200 3.14 -1.79 -11.25
N THR A 201 3.25 -0.56 -10.75
CA THR A 201 4.49 0.24 -10.81
C THR A 201 5.66 -0.48 -10.13
N THR A 202 5.43 -0.97 -8.90
CA THR A 202 6.46 -1.72 -8.16
C THR A 202 6.87 -3.00 -8.91
N ALA A 203 5.90 -3.74 -9.47
CA ALA A 203 6.18 -4.94 -10.24
C ALA A 203 6.95 -4.63 -11.53
N GLY A 204 6.66 -3.49 -12.19
CA GLY A 204 7.40 -3.01 -13.37
C GLY A 204 8.86 -2.66 -13.07
N GLU A 205 9.14 -2.03 -11.93
CA GLU A 205 10.52 -1.77 -11.48
C GLU A 205 11.29 -3.08 -11.25
N LEU A 206 10.63 -4.08 -10.63
CA LEU A 206 11.20 -5.41 -10.40
C LEU A 206 11.40 -6.18 -11.70
N HIS A 207 10.47 -6.05 -12.68
CA HIS A 207 10.63 -6.58 -14.03
C HIS A 207 11.89 -6.02 -14.71
N ASN A 208 12.03 -4.71 -14.74
CA ASN A 208 13.19 -4.06 -15.34
C ASN A 208 14.51 -4.49 -14.69
N ARG A 209 14.50 -4.72 -13.36
CA ARG A 209 15.65 -5.25 -12.63
C ARG A 209 15.95 -6.70 -13.04
N ALA A 210 14.93 -7.56 -13.11
CA ALA A 210 15.09 -8.97 -13.47
C ALA A 210 15.58 -9.14 -14.92
N MET A 211 15.09 -8.30 -15.85
CA MET A 211 15.52 -8.33 -17.26
C MET A 211 16.98 -7.91 -17.44
N ARG A 212 17.48 -6.98 -16.62
CA ARG A 212 18.89 -6.55 -16.65
C ARG A 212 19.81 -7.53 -15.94
N ASN A 213 19.45 -7.97 -14.75
CA ASN A 213 20.35 -8.70 -13.84
C ASN A 213 20.26 -10.23 -13.98
N ARG A 214 19.16 -10.77 -14.49
CA ARG A 214 18.88 -12.20 -14.72
C ARG A 214 19.19 -13.14 -13.54
N SER A 215 19.43 -12.59 -12.34
CA SER A 215 19.75 -13.36 -11.15
C SER A 215 18.50 -14.03 -10.56
N GLN A 216 18.70 -15.13 -9.85
CA GLN A 216 17.68 -15.85 -9.11
C GLN A 216 16.92 -14.91 -8.14
N VAL A 217 17.64 -14.07 -7.39
CA VAL A 217 17.08 -13.10 -6.44
C VAL A 217 16.18 -12.07 -7.15
N ALA A 218 16.58 -11.62 -8.36
CA ALA A 218 15.79 -10.66 -9.13
C ALA A 218 14.48 -11.28 -9.63
N PHE A 219 14.51 -12.51 -10.15
CA PHE A 219 13.31 -13.24 -10.56
C PHE A 219 12.40 -13.59 -9.38
N HIS A 220 12.94 -13.98 -8.23
CA HIS A 220 12.17 -14.20 -7.02
C HIS A 220 11.46 -12.90 -6.57
N SER A 221 12.15 -11.77 -6.57
CA SER A 221 11.56 -10.47 -6.25
C SER A 221 10.44 -10.09 -7.22
N LEU A 222 10.66 -10.30 -8.51
CA LEU A 222 9.67 -10.08 -9.56
C LEU A 222 8.42 -10.95 -9.35
N ARG A 223 8.59 -12.25 -9.07
CA ARG A 223 7.50 -13.18 -8.74
C ARG A 223 6.64 -12.64 -7.59
N ILE A 224 7.26 -12.13 -6.53
CA ILE A 224 6.54 -11.52 -5.40
C ILE A 224 5.78 -10.27 -5.84
N GLY A 225 6.38 -9.40 -6.67
CA GLY A 225 5.75 -8.20 -7.21
C GLY A 225 4.51 -8.52 -8.02
N ILE A 226 4.61 -9.44 -8.97
CA ILE A 226 3.49 -9.92 -9.81
C ILE A 226 2.39 -10.54 -8.95
N LYS A 227 2.73 -11.39 -7.97
CA LYS A 227 1.74 -11.97 -7.04
C LYS A 227 0.96 -10.88 -6.30
N ARG A 228 1.63 -9.83 -5.81
CA ARG A 228 0.98 -8.71 -5.11
C ARG A 228 0.03 -7.94 -6.02
N PHE A 229 0.44 -7.68 -7.26
CA PHE A 229 -0.42 -7.04 -8.27
C PHE A 229 -1.63 -7.92 -8.58
N ARG A 230 -1.40 -9.20 -8.93
CA ARG A 230 -2.49 -10.15 -9.22
C ARG A 230 -3.50 -10.22 -8.09
N TYR A 231 -3.07 -10.28 -6.82
CA TYR A 231 -3.98 -10.40 -5.70
C TYR A 231 -4.88 -9.17 -5.51
N ILE A 232 -4.39 -7.96 -5.82
CA ILE A 232 -5.26 -6.78 -5.82
C ILE A 232 -6.31 -6.87 -6.93
N VAL A 233 -5.90 -7.26 -8.13
CA VAL A 233 -6.83 -7.43 -9.26
C VAL A 233 -7.88 -8.51 -8.94
N GLU A 234 -7.44 -9.68 -8.52
CA GLU A 234 -8.28 -10.85 -8.26
C GLU A 234 -9.28 -10.62 -7.12
N ASN A 235 -8.87 -9.95 -6.05
CA ASN A 235 -9.69 -9.76 -4.87
C ASN A 235 -10.61 -8.53 -4.95
N PHE A 236 -10.24 -7.48 -5.70
CA PHE A 236 -10.91 -6.18 -5.59
C PHE A 236 -11.40 -5.60 -6.92
N LEU A 237 -10.95 -6.13 -8.07
CA LEU A 237 -11.25 -5.58 -9.39
C LEU A 237 -11.91 -6.64 -10.29
N PRO A 238 -13.20 -6.95 -10.06
CA PRO A 238 -13.86 -8.08 -10.73
C PRO A 238 -13.93 -7.95 -12.25
N VAL A 239 -14.02 -6.74 -12.79
CA VAL A 239 -14.06 -6.48 -14.25
C VAL A 239 -12.69 -6.77 -14.86
N GLU A 240 -11.65 -6.18 -14.30
CA GLU A 240 -10.27 -6.37 -14.73
C GLU A 240 -9.81 -7.83 -14.52
N HIS A 241 -10.22 -8.45 -13.41
CA HIS A 241 -9.92 -9.86 -13.17
C HIS A 241 -10.55 -10.76 -14.23
N LYS A 242 -11.81 -10.51 -14.61
CA LYS A 242 -12.45 -11.30 -15.69
C LYS A 242 -11.68 -11.19 -17.01
N ALA A 243 -11.13 -10.02 -17.31
CA ALA A 243 -10.38 -9.78 -18.55
C ALA A 243 -8.95 -10.33 -18.51
N TRP A 244 -8.29 -10.30 -17.34
CA TRP A 244 -6.84 -10.56 -17.21
C TRP A 244 -6.50 -11.87 -16.49
N SER A 245 -7.47 -12.64 -16.00
CA SER A 245 -7.24 -13.80 -15.13
C SER A 245 -6.31 -14.84 -15.74
N ASN A 246 -6.48 -15.15 -17.03
CA ASN A 246 -5.67 -16.16 -17.72
C ASN A 246 -4.21 -15.70 -17.85
N ASP A 247 -4.01 -14.46 -18.33
CA ASP A 247 -2.66 -13.90 -18.48
C ASP A 247 -1.94 -13.76 -17.14
N LEU A 248 -2.65 -13.22 -16.12
CA LEU A 248 -2.08 -13.11 -14.76
C LEU A 248 -1.73 -14.46 -14.15
N LYS A 249 -2.55 -15.49 -14.43
CA LYS A 249 -2.27 -16.85 -13.99
C LYS A 249 -1.03 -17.38 -14.70
N GLU A 250 -0.98 -17.33 -16.03
CA GLU A 250 0.14 -17.84 -16.83
C GLU A 250 1.47 -17.19 -16.43
N ILE A 251 1.49 -15.84 -16.34
CA ILE A 251 2.69 -15.12 -15.91
C ILE A 251 3.16 -15.51 -14.50
N GLN A 252 2.20 -15.72 -13.58
CA GLN A 252 2.53 -16.16 -12.23
C GLN A 252 3.05 -17.60 -12.21
N ASP A 253 2.48 -18.48 -13.01
CA ASP A 253 2.86 -19.89 -13.09
C ASP A 253 4.27 -20.01 -13.69
N LEU A 254 4.57 -19.30 -14.80
CA LEU A 254 5.92 -19.24 -15.37
C LEU A 254 6.98 -18.79 -14.36
N LEU A 255 6.71 -17.70 -13.62
CA LEU A 255 7.63 -17.22 -12.57
C LEU A 255 7.65 -18.14 -11.34
N GLY A 256 6.58 -18.89 -11.10
CA GLY A 256 6.51 -19.94 -10.09
C GLY A 256 7.46 -21.07 -10.42
N GLU A 257 7.35 -21.61 -11.62
CA GLU A 257 8.18 -22.73 -12.10
C GLU A 257 9.67 -22.34 -12.16
N VAL A 258 10.00 -21.11 -12.59
CA VAL A 258 11.39 -20.61 -12.51
C VAL A 258 11.93 -20.66 -11.08
N HIS A 259 11.13 -20.24 -10.11
CA HIS A 259 11.52 -20.28 -8.70
C HIS A 259 11.66 -21.71 -8.17
N ASP A 260 10.72 -22.59 -8.52
CA ASP A 260 10.69 -23.98 -8.07
C ASP A 260 11.91 -24.75 -8.60
N LEU A 261 12.30 -24.52 -9.86
CA LEU A 261 13.54 -25.03 -10.45
C LEU A 261 14.81 -24.49 -9.76
N ASP A 262 14.83 -23.19 -9.42
CA ASP A 262 15.91 -22.57 -8.66
C ASP A 262 16.06 -23.22 -7.26
N VAL A 263 14.94 -23.49 -6.58
CA VAL A 263 14.92 -24.16 -5.26
C VAL A 263 15.34 -25.61 -5.37
N LEU A 264 14.84 -26.33 -6.37
CA LEU A 264 15.22 -27.72 -6.63
C LEU A 264 16.74 -27.85 -6.81
N TRP A 265 17.33 -27.02 -7.68
CA TRP A 265 18.78 -27.02 -7.88
C TRP A 265 19.56 -26.74 -6.60
N SER A 266 19.16 -25.69 -5.86
CA SER A 266 19.81 -25.33 -4.60
C SER A 266 19.73 -26.46 -3.56
N THR A 267 18.60 -27.16 -3.51
CA THR A 267 18.38 -28.30 -2.61
C THR A 267 19.25 -29.48 -3.00
N ALA A 268 19.26 -29.86 -4.28
CA ALA A 268 20.07 -30.97 -4.77
C ALA A 268 21.57 -30.76 -4.50
N VAL A 269 22.06 -29.52 -4.74
CA VAL A 269 23.47 -29.18 -4.45
C VAL A 269 23.75 -29.21 -2.94
N SER A 270 22.88 -28.63 -2.12
CA SER A 270 23.08 -28.59 -0.66
C SER A 270 23.03 -29.96 0.00
N CYS A 271 22.26 -30.90 -0.58
CA CYS A 271 22.15 -32.28 -0.11
C CYS A 271 23.24 -33.19 -0.67
N GLN A 272 24.10 -32.72 -1.55
CA GLN A 272 25.21 -33.47 -2.15
C GLN A 272 24.74 -34.78 -2.83
N VAL A 273 23.60 -34.74 -3.54
CA VAL A 273 22.96 -35.94 -4.12
C VAL A 273 23.68 -36.46 -5.38
N PHE A 274 24.60 -35.71 -5.96
CA PHE A 274 25.27 -36.07 -7.20
C PHE A 274 26.46 -37.03 -6.92
N PRO A 275 26.47 -38.23 -7.52
CA PRO A 275 27.53 -39.20 -7.31
C PRO A 275 28.86 -38.74 -7.90
N ASP A 276 28.81 -37.95 -8.97
CA ASP A 276 29.97 -37.43 -9.71
C ASP A 276 29.69 -36.07 -10.34
N GLU A 277 30.72 -35.42 -10.90
CA GLU A 277 30.62 -34.10 -11.52
C GLU A 277 29.87 -34.16 -12.87
N ASP A 278 29.88 -35.27 -13.58
CA ASP A 278 29.14 -35.45 -14.84
C ASP A 278 27.65 -35.52 -14.61
N SER A 279 27.21 -36.24 -13.58
CA SER A 279 25.80 -36.25 -13.13
C SER A 279 25.34 -34.85 -12.73
N ARG A 280 26.14 -34.15 -11.92
CA ARG A 280 25.89 -32.77 -11.53
C ARG A 280 25.76 -31.82 -12.73
N LYS A 281 26.64 -31.98 -13.73
CA LYS A 281 26.62 -31.18 -14.95
C LYS A 281 25.36 -31.43 -15.78
N ARG A 282 24.99 -32.71 -16.00
CA ARG A 282 23.76 -33.09 -16.70
C ARG A 282 22.53 -32.48 -16.05
N TRP A 283 22.37 -32.63 -14.73
CA TRP A 283 21.25 -32.05 -14.00
C TRP A 283 21.18 -30.54 -14.09
N ARG A 284 22.33 -29.89 -14.01
CA ARG A 284 22.43 -28.44 -14.19
C ARG A 284 21.94 -28.00 -15.58
N GLU A 285 22.35 -28.71 -16.63
CA GLU A 285 21.93 -28.43 -18.00
C GLU A 285 20.42 -28.59 -18.18
N ILE A 286 19.83 -29.68 -17.67
CA ILE A 286 18.40 -29.91 -17.70
C ILE A 286 17.63 -28.79 -17.00
N ILE A 287 18.00 -28.46 -15.76
CA ILE A 287 17.33 -27.41 -14.97
C ILE A 287 17.49 -26.03 -15.63
N LEU A 288 18.67 -25.71 -16.16
CA LEU A 288 18.92 -24.43 -16.85
C LEU A 288 18.13 -24.34 -18.16
N SER A 289 18.01 -25.43 -18.93
CA SER A 289 17.19 -25.49 -20.15
C SER A 289 15.74 -25.19 -19.81
N GLU A 290 15.17 -25.93 -18.89
CA GLU A 290 13.77 -25.75 -18.45
C GLU A 290 13.51 -24.34 -17.92
N ARG A 291 14.43 -23.81 -17.11
CA ARG A 291 14.36 -22.45 -16.58
C ARG A 291 14.38 -21.41 -17.70
N THR A 292 15.23 -21.59 -18.67
CA THR A 292 15.39 -20.67 -19.82
C THR A 292 14.11 -20.66 -20.68
N LYS A 293 13.54 -21.82 -20.98
CA LYS A 293 12.24 -21.94 -21.70
C LYS A 293 11.14 -21.09 -21.03
N ARG A 294 11.02 -21.13 -19.69
CA ARG A 294 10.02 -20.35 -18.96
C ARG A 294 10.31 -18.85 -18.98
N ILE A 295 11.54 -18.47 -18.83
CA ILE A 295 11.94 -17.07 -18.92
C ILE A 295 11.69 -16.50 -20.31
N ASP A 296 11.96 -17.24 -21.37
CA ASP A 296 11.73 -16.78 -22.73
C ASP A 296 10.23 -16.69 -23.05
N ARG A 297 9.41 -17.63 -22.59
CA ARG A 297 7.94 -17.51 -22.66
C ARG A 297 7.43 -16.29 -21.89
N TYR A 298 7.95 -16.05 -20.67
CA TYR A 298 7.67 -14.84 -19.91
C TYR A 298 8.03 -13.57 -20.69
N ARG A 299 9.22 -13.51 -21.28
CA ARG A 299 9.71 -12.37 -22.06
C ARG A 299 8.85 -12.09 -23.29
N ALA A 300 8.44 -13.13 -24.00
CA ALA A 300 7.60 -13.00 -25.19
C ALA A 300 6.27 -12.29 -24.87
N LYS A 301 5.70 -12.48 -23.68
CA LYS A 301 4.46 -11.84 -23.26
C LYS A 301 4.64 -10.47 -22.61
N MET A 302 5.81 -10.24 -22.00
CA MET A 302 6.00 -9.07 -21.14
C MET A 302 6.88 -7.98 -21.76
N ILE A 303 7.48 -8.24 -22.93
CA ILE A 303 8.36 -7.28 -23.63
C ILE A 303 7.74 -6.96 -25.01
N GLY A 304 7.86 -5.72 -25.45
CA GLY A 304 7.37 -5.26 -26.74
C GLY A 304 6.15 -4.32 -26.66
N PRO A 305 5.68 -3.81 -27.80
CA PRO A 305 4.59 -2.83 -27.86
C PRO A 305 3.25 -3.42 -27.38
N ASP A 306 3.00 -4.71 -27.63
CA ASP A 306 1.78 -5.41 -27.23
C ASP A 306 1.92 -6.15 -25.90
N SER A 307 2.90 -5.77 -25.08
CA SER A 307 3.16 -6.43 -23.81
C SER A 307 1.98 -6.33 -22.85
N LEU A 308 1.79 -7.35 -22.04
CA LEU A 308 0.76 -7.35 -20.99
C LEU A 308 0.91 -6.17 -20.02
N TRP A 309 2.13 -5.64 -19.85
CA TRP A 309 2.35 -4.41 -19.08
C TRP A 309 1.52 -3.24 -19.61
N GLN A 310 1.46 -3.06 -20.93
CA GLN A 310 0.70 -1.98 -21.56
C GLN A 310 -0.80 -2.22 -21.48
N VAL A 311 -1.23 -3.46 -21.74
CA VAL A 311 -2.62 -3.87 -21.61
C VAL A 311 -3.16 -3.58 -20.22
N TRP A 312 -2.45 -4.02 -19.17
CA TRP A 312 -2.88 -3.78 -17.79
C TRP A 312 -2.83 -2.30 -17.41
N ARG A 313 -1.84 -1.56 -17.92
CA ARG A 313 -1.67 -0.13 -17.62
C ARG A 313 -2.84 0.72 -18.13
N SER A 314 -3.39 0.38 -19.30
CA SER A 314 -4.44 1.16 -19.96
C SER A 314 -5.74 1.30 -19.14
N ALA A 315 -6.09 0.29 -18.34
CA ALA A 315 -7.30 0.27 -17.52
C ALA A 315 -7.10 0.85 -16.08
N LEU A 316 -5.88 1.25 -15.75
CA LEU A 316 -5.54 1.82 -14.45
C LEU A 316 -5.51 3.36 -14.49
N PRO A 317 -5.65 4.06 -13.34
CA PRO A 317 -5.71 5.53 -13.28
C PRO A 317 -4.54 6.22 -13.99
N GLN A 318 -4.81 7.36 -14.64
CA GLN A 318 -3.84 8.11 -15.43
C GLN A 318 -3.82 9.61 -15.06
N GLY A 319 -2.70 10.27 -15.33
CA GLY A 319 -2.54 11.70 -15.20
C GLY A 319 -2.97 12.25 -13.82
N LYS A 320 -3.74 13.31 -13.82
CA LYS A 320 -4.22 13.99 -12.59
C LYS A 320 -5.08 13.09 -11.69
N GLN A 321 -5.71 12.05 -12.22
CA GLN A 321 -6.51 11.11 -11.43
C GLN A 321 -5.68 10.40 -10.35
N ILE A 322 -4.40 10.13 -10.61
CA ILE A 322 -3.52 9.44 -9.65
C ILE A 322 -3.43 10.23 -8.35
N GLN A 323 -3.15 11.53 -8.43
CA GLN A 323 -3.03 12.39 -7.25
C GLN A 323 -4.36 12.57 -6.50
N VAL A 324 -5.47 12.71 -7.24
CA VAL A 324 -6.82 12.80 -6.64
C VAL A 324 -7.15 11.54 -5.85
N LEU A 325 -6.85 10.37 -6.40
CA LEU A 325 -7.12 9.09 -5.74
C LEU A 325 -6.18 8.83 -4.56
N ALA A 326 -4.91 9.23 -4.67
CA ALA A 326 -3.98 9.18 -3.56
C ALA A 326 -4.48 10.01 -2.38
N THR A 327 -4.94 11.25 -2.63
CA THR A 327 -5.55 12.12 -1.63
C THR A 327 -6.81 11.50 -1.01
N ARG A 328 -7.67 10.89 -1.84
CA ARG A 328 -8.88 10.22 -1.36
C ARG A 328 -8.57 9.00 -0.49
N ARG A 329 -7.51 8.25 -0.81
CA ARG A 329 -7.02 7.15 0.04
C ARG A 329 -6.54 7.67 1.40
N MET A 330 -5.76 8.75 1.43
CA MET A 330 -5.30 9.36 2.68
C MET A 330 -6.48 9.84 3.54
N LYS A 331 -7.49 10.48 2.94
CA LYS A 331 -8.71 10.88 3.66
C LYS A 331 -9.43 9.68 4.29
N LEU A 332 -9.59 8.60 3.54
CA LEU A 332 -10.24 7.39 4.06
C LEU A 332 -9.45 6.77 5.22
N TRP A 333 -8.13 6.70 5.09
CA TRP A 333 -7.25 6.20 6.14
C TRP A 333 -7.29 7.08 7.39
N ALA A 334 -7.23 8.41 7.24
CA ALA A 334 -7.31 9.36 8.34
C ALA A 334 -8.65 9.28 9.08
N ASN A 335 -9.76 9.21 8.33
CA ASN A 335 -11.11 9.07 8.91
C ASN A 335 -11.27 7.76 9.73
N GLY A 336 -10.47 6.74 9.45
CA GLY A 336 -10.45 5.51 10.25
C GLY A 336 -9.68 5.63 11.57
N LEU A 337 -8.88 6.68 11.75
CA LEU A 337 -8.01 6.91 12.92
C LEU A 337 -8.42 8.12 13.75
N ASP A 338 -8.85 9.19 13.09
CA ASP A 338 -9.23 10.44 13.74
C ASP A 338 -10.69 10.37 14.21
N PRO A 339 -10.96 10.41 15.53
CA PRO A 339 -12.32 10.34 16.06
C PRO A 339 -13.16 11.59 15.72
N ASP A 340 -12.50 12.72 15.37
CA ASP A 340 -13.19 13.95 14.93
C ASP A 340 -12.62 14.40 13.57
N PHE A 341 -12.67 13.52 12.59
CA PHE A 341 -12.19 13.79 11.25
C PHE A 341 -12.84 15.02 10.57
N PRO A 342 -14.13 15.36 10.82
CA PRO A 342 -14.70 16.63 10.33
C PRO A 342 -13.95 17.86 10.79
N HIS A 343 -13.42 17.91 12.02
CA HIS A 343 -12.53 18.97 12.49
C HIS A 343 -11.27 19.06 11.60
N SER A 344 -10.58 17.94 11.38
CA SER A 344 -9.40 17.90 10.53
C SER A 344 -9.67 18.35 9.08
N GLU A 345 -10.85 18.06 8.52
CA GLU A 345 -11.23 18.56 7.19
C GLU A 345 -11.46 20.09 7.19
N ARG A 346 -12.09 20.65 8.24
CA ARG A 346 -12.25 22.11 8.38
C ARG A 346 -10.91 22.80 8.57
N VAL A 347 -10.05 22.28 9.45
CA VAL A 347 -8.67 22.80 9.64
C VAL A 347 -7.89 22.76 8.32
N ALA A 348 -8.00 21.70 7.53
CA ALA A 348 -7.35 21.63 6.22
C ALA A 348 -7.88 22.70 5.25
N SER A 349 -9.19 22.96 5.25
CA SER A 349 -9.79 24.04 4.46
C SER A 349 -9.29 25.42 4.89
N LEU A 350 -9.29 25.70 6.20
CA LEU A 350 -8.83 26.99 6.76
C LEU A 350 -7.32 27.18 6.52
N ALA A 351 -6.51 26.14 6.69
CA ALA A 351 -5.08 26.19 6.43
C ALA A 351 -4.76 26.56 4.97
N LEU A 352 -5.51 25.98 4.02
CA LEU A 352 -5.34 26.31 2.61
C LEU A 352 -5.82 27.73 2.29
N GLN A 353 -6.91 28.21 2.88
CA GLN A 353 -7.36 29.60 2.71
C GLN A 353 -6.31 30.60 3.25
N LEU A 354 -5.72 30.32 4.43
CA LEU A 354 -4.61 31.10 4.97
C LEU A 354 -3.40 31.09 4.01
N TYR A 355 -3.01 29.92 3.56
CA TYR A 355 -1.87 29.75 2.67
C TYR A 355 -2.05 30.51 1.34
N ASP A 356 -3.18 30.27 0.68
CA ASP A 356 -3.49 30.87 -0.63
C ASP A 356 -3.64 32.40 -0.49
N GLY A 357 -4.24 32.91 0.60
CA GLY A 357 -4.35 34.34 0.90
C GLY A 357 -3.00 35.00 1.20
N LEU A 358 -2.10 34.31 1.92
CA LEU A 358 -0.75 34.79 2.16
C LEU A 358 0.06 34.89 0.85
N LEU A 359 -0.06 33.86 -0.03
CA LEU A 359 0.56 33.91 -1.36
C LEU A 359 0.06 35.11 -2.18
N ALA A 360 -1.25 35.34 -2.21
CA ALA A 360 -1.86 36.44 -2.92
C ALA A 360 -1.41 37.81 -2.35
N SER A 361 -1.06 37.86 -1.06
CA SER A 361 -0.53 39.07 -0.41
C SER A 361 0.99 39.26 -0.57
N GLY A 362 1.65 38.45 -1.42
CA GLY A 362 3.07 38.57 -1.77
C GLY A 362 4.04 37.81 -0.87
N TRP A 363 3.54 37.02 0.12
CA TRP A 363 4.39 36.10 0.87
C TRP A 363 4.77 34.91 0.00
N GLN A 364 5.99 34.38 0.20
CA GLN A 364 6.47 33.19 -0.51
C GLN A 364 7.01 32.15 0.47
N PRO A 365 6.69 30.85 0.27
CA PRO A 365 7.32 29.78 1.01
C PRO A 365 8.79 29.60 0.60
N SER A 366 9.58 28.96 1.44
CA SER A 366 11.01 28.72 1.18
C SER A 366 11.27 27.50 0.28
N VAL A 367 10.23 26.83 -0.18
CA VAL A 367 10.26 25.71 -1.14
C VAL A 367 9.21 25.97 -2.22
N ASP A 368 9.15 25.09 -3.24
CA ASP A 368 8.11 25.18 -4.27
C ASP A 368 6.71 25.36 -3.68
N ALA A 369 5.95 26.32 -4.18
CA ALA A 369 4.65 26.70 -3.62
C ALA A 369 3.61 25.56 -3.71
N ALA A 370 3.60 24.80 -4.80
CA ALA A 370 2.68 23.68 -4.96
C ALA A 370 3.02 22.53 -3.99
N SER A 371 4.31 22.23 -3.81
CA SER A 371 4.82 21.25 -2.84
C SER A 371 4.52 21.67 -1.40
N ALA A 372 4.74 22.95 -1.06
CA ALA A 372 4.40 23.49 0.27
C ALA A 372 2.89 23.39 0.55
N ARG A 373 2.05 23.76 -0.41
CA ARG A 373 0.59 23.66 -0.32
C ARG A 373 0.12 22.22 -0.11
N SER A 374 0.69 21.29 -0.87
CA SER A 374 0.38 19.87 -0.74
C SER A 374 0.77 19.33 0.65
N SER A 375 1.96 19.70 1.13
CA SER A 375 2.45 19.32 2.46
C SER A 375 1.56 19.88 3.58
N LEU A 376 1.14 21.14 3.47
CA LEU A 376 0.24 21.76 4.46
C LEU A 376 -1.12 21.09 4.47
N PHE A 377 -1.69 20.81 3.31
CA PHE A 377 -2.96 20.09 3.19
C PHE A 377 -2.90 18.72 3.87
N ALA A 378 -1.86 17.92 3.56
CA ALA A 378 -1.67 16.62 4.19
C ALA A 378 -1.46 16.73 5.70
N ALA A 379 -0.65 17.68 6.15
CA ALA A 379 -0.41 17.92 7.57
C ALA A 379 -1.70 18.27 8.32
N ALA A 380 -2.49 19.17 7.77
CA ALA A 380 -3.76 19.60 8.36
C ALA A 380 -4.80 18.47 8.40
N LEU A 381 -4.86 17.66 7.34
CA LEU A 381 -5.77 16.52 7.28
C LEU A 381 -5.39 15.39 8.25
N LEU A 382 -4.10 15.26 8.57
CA LEU A 382 -3.54 14.11 9.30
C LEU A 382 -3.06 14.48 10.72
N HIS A 383 -3.21 15.73 11.17
CA HIS A 383 -2.61 16.20 12.43
C HIS A 383 -3.13 15.45 13.66
N ASP A 384 -4.35 14.97 13.62
CA ASP A 384 -5.07 14.36 14.73
C ASP A 384 -5.23 12.83 14.64
N VAL A 385 -4.71 12.17 13.61
CA VAL A 385 -4.78 10.69 13.47
C VAL A 385 -4.18 9.94 14.66
N GLY A 386 -3.26 10.56 15.40
CA GLY A 386 -2.67 10.01 16.61
C GLY A 386 -3.62 9.94 17.81
N LYS A 387 -4.77 10.61 17.76
CA LYS A 387 -5.84 10.52 18.78
C LYS A 387 -6.41 9.11 18.88
N SER A 388 -6.27 8.29 17.82
CA SER A 388 -6.60 6.85 17.84
C SER A 388 -5.89 6.07 18.95
N ALA A 389 -4.70 6.49 19.33
CA ALA A 389 -3.91 5.86 20.40
C ALA A 389 -4.01 6.60 21.74
N GLY A 390 -4.72 7.74 21.81
CA GLY A 390 -4.97 8.53 23.03
C GLY A 390 -4.70 10.02 22.86
N GLN A 391 -5.32 10.82 23.72
CA GLN A 391 -5.26 12.28 23.66
C GLN A 391 -3.88 12.85 24.01
N LYS A 392 -3.19 12.27 25.03
CA LYS A 392 -1.91 12.78 25.49
C LYS A 392 -0.79 12.46 24.51
N GLY A 393 -0.15 13.50 23.97
CA GLY A 393 0.97 13.32 23.05
C GLY A 393 0.60 12.90 21.63
N HIS A 394 -0.69 12.94 21.25
CA HIS A 394 -1.16 12.50 19.94
C HIS A 394 -0.40 13.13 18.76
N HIS A 395 0.06 14.37 18.86
CA HIS A 395 0.88 15.02 17.83
C HIS A 395 2.19 14.26 17.51
N LYS A 396 2.78 13.57 18.51
CA LYS A 396 3.94 12.69 18.30
C LYS A 396 3.52 11.39 17.63
N THR A 397 2.41 10.82 18.10
CA THR A 397 1.83 9.61 17.51
C THR A 397 1.37 9.85 16.05
N SER A 398 0.76 11.01 15.76
CA SER A 398 0.43 11.39 14.38
C SER A 398 1.66 11.40 13.48
N PHE A 399 2.75 12.00 13.93
CA PHE A 399 4.03 11.99 13.21
C PHE A 399 4.50 10.57 12.88
N ASP A 400 4.48 9.67 13.87
CA ASP A 400 4.93 8.29 13.68
C ASP A 400 3.99 7.51 12.75
N LEU A 401 2.67 7.69 12.88
CA LEU A 401 1.67 7.05 12.02
C LEU A 401 1.77 7.52 10.57
N ILE A 402 1.93 8.82 10.32
CA ILE A 402 2.08 9.37 8.97
C ILE A 402 3.34 8.80 8.30
N ARG A 403 4.45 8.73 9.01
CA ARG A 403 5.70 8.13 8.50
C ARG A 403 5.56 6.64 8.21
N ALA A 404 4.85 5.91 9.08
CA ALA A 404 4.63 4.47 8.93
C ALA A 404 3.66 4.12 7.80
N HIS A 405 2.74 5.03 7.43
CA HIS A 405 1.79 4.84 6.34
C HIS A 405 2.49 4.66 4.98
N GLY A 406 3.65 5.28 4.80
CA GLY A 406 4.36 5.29 3.54
C GLY A 406 3.78 6.31 2.54
N ASN A 407 4.46 6.47 1.41
CA ASN A 407 4.10 7.46 0.41
C ASN A 407 3.15 6.87 -0.65
N PRO A 408 1.89 7.34 -0.75
CA PRO A 408 0.99 6.89 -1.80
C PRO A 408 1.49 7.32 -3.18
N LEU A 409 1.29 6.47 -4.20
CA LEU A 409 1.64 6.83 -5.57
C LEU A 409 0.92 8.13 -5.99
N GLY A 410 1.67 9.08 -6.54
CA GLY A 410 1.18 10.41 -6.92
C GLY A 410 1.51 11.52 -5.91
N TRP A 411 2.12 11.18 -4.78
CA TRP A 411 2.69 12.14 -3.82
C TRP A 411 4.22 12.08 -3.85
N GLN A 412 4.84 13.23 -3.66
CA GLN A 412 6.30 13.26 -3.52
C GLN A 412 6.70 12.84 -2.10
N PRO A 413 7.73 12.00 -1.94
CA PRO A 413 8.17 11.56 -0.61
C PRO A 413 8.53 12.72 0.32
N ALA A 414 9.16 13.77 -0.20
CA ALA A 414 9.52 14.98 0.56
C ALA A 414 8.28 15.71 1.11
N ASP A 415 7.18 15.75 0.35
CA ASP A 415 5.94 16.43 0.75
C ASP A 415 5.30 15.72 1.95
N LEU A 416 5.24 14.39 1.94
CA LEU A 416 4.66 13.64 3.05
C LEU A 416 5.58 13.66 4.29
N GLN A 417 6.90 13.63 4.10
CA GLN A 417 7.85 13.78 5.20
C GLN A 417 7.70 15.15 5.87
N ARG A 418 7.61 16.22 5.09
CA ARG A 418 7.37 17.58 5.58
C ARG A 418 6.01 17.65 6.29
N ALA A 419 4.96 17.08 5.71
CA ALA A 419 3.64 17.03 6.31
C ALA A 419 3.64 16.34 7.68
N ALA A 420 4.35 15.24 7.84
CA ALA A 420 4.49 14.55 9.12
C ALA A 420 5.14 15.45 10.19
N ILE A 421 6.18 16.18 9.83
CA ILE A 421 6.87 17.10 10.76
C ILE A 421 5.96 18.29 11.10
N VAL A 422 5.28 18.87 10.12
CA VAL A 422 4.32 19.96 10.33
C VAL A 422 3.20 19.51 11.27
N ALA A 423 2.61 18.32 11.03
CA ALA A 423 1.60 17.74 11.91
C ALA A 423 2.12 17.51 13.34
N ARG A 424 3.39 17.12 13.52
CA ARG A 424 3.99 17.01 14.86
C ARG A 424 3.96 18.30 15.64
N PHE A 425 4.08 19.46 14.95
CA PHE A 425 4.17 20.78 15.58
C PHE A 425 2.86 21.58 15.54
N HIS A 426 1.72 20.96 15.23
CA HIS A 426 0.43 21.65 15.26
C HIS A 426 0.02 22.11 16.67
N ARG A 427 0.64 21.57 17.70
CA ARG A 427 0.47 21.97 19.11
C ARG A 427 1.75 21.67 19.94
N GLY A 428 1.75 22.11 21.18
CA GLY A 428 2.88 21.91 22.10
C GLY A 428 4.06 22.84 21.78
N ALA A 429 5.29 22.33 21.87
CA ALA A 429 6.50 23.13 21.66
C ALA A 429 6.55 23.78 20.27
N LEU A 430 6.99 25.02 20.19
CA LEU A 430 7.21 25.70 18.92
C LEU A 430 8.36 25.06 18.14
N PRO A 431 8.23 24.89 16.81
CA PRO A 431 9.28 24.31 15.99
C PRO A 431 10.53 25.20 15.96
N THR A 432 11.68 24.63 16.27
CA THR A 432 12.98 25.30 16.16
C THR A 432 13.96 24.42 15.40
N ARG A 433 14.98 25.03 14.78
CA ARG A 433 16.03 24.30 14.05
C ARG A 433 16.82 23.31 14.93
N LYS A 434 16.77 23.44 16.27
CA LYS A 434 17.42 22.55 17.23
C LYS A 434 16.67 21.23 17.44
N HIS A 435 15.39 21.14 17.07
CA HIS A 435 14.63 19.90 17.20
C HIS A 435 15.21 18.81 16.28
N LYS A 436 15.37 17.60 16.82
CA LYS A 436 15.92 16.44 16.06
C LYS A 436 15.22 16.21 14.72
N THR A 437 13.90 16.38 14.67
CA THR A 437 13.11 16.19 13.44
C THR A 437 13.34 17.26 12.36
N LEU A 438 13.90 18.42 12.73
CA LEU A 438 14.19 19.53 11.81
C LEU A 438 15.68 19.62 11.50
N ARG A 439 16.55 19.31 12.45
CA ARG A 439 17.99 19.51 12.37
C ARG A 439 18.63 18.88 11.13
N ASP A 440 18.14 17.71 10.72
CA ASP A 440 18.70 16.92 9.62
C ASP A 440 18.13 17.33 8.25
N LEU A 441 17.22 18.34 8.18
CA LEU A 441 16.68 18.89 6.94
C LEU A 441 17.59 19.99 6.39
N LEU A 442 17.52 20.24 5.08
CA LEU A 442 18.16 21.39 4.45
C LEU A 442 17.59 22.71 5.01
N PRO A 443 18.37 23.80 5.03
CA PRO A 443 17.93 25.08 5.60
C PRO A 443 16.59 25.61 5.09
N ASP A 444 16.34 25.50 3.78
CA ASP A 444 15.08 25.95 3.17
C ASP A 444 13.91 25.03 3.55
N GLU A 445 14.15 23.73 3.65
CA GLU A 445 13.18 22.75 4.16
C GLU A 445 12.83 22.99 5.63
N GLN A 446 13.82 23.32 6.47
CA GLN A 446 13.59 23.70 7.86
C GLN A 446 12.69 24.93 7.95
N LYS A 447 13.02 25.96 7.15
CA LYS A 447 12.29 27.23 7.12
C LYS A 447 10.87 27.01 6.63
N ALA A 448 10.68 26.27 5.52
CA ALA A 448 9.36 25.93 5.00
C ALA A 448 8.52 25.15 6.02
N THR A 449 9.11 24.19 6.68
CA THR A 449 8.41 23.39 7.70
C THR A 449 7.92 24.26 8.87
N ILE A 450 8.74 25.21 9.33
CA ILE A 450 8.35 26.17 10.38
C ILE A 450 7.24 27.10 9.89
N GLN A 451 7.33 27.59 8.65
CA GLN A 451 6.31 28.43 8.01
C GLN A 451 4.95 27.70 7.96
N LEU A 452 4.94 26.45 7.50
CA LEU A 452 3.71 25.64 7.39
C LEU A 452 3.14 25.25 8.76
N ALA A 453 4.01 24.98 9.74
CA ALA A 453 3.56 24.72 11.11
C ALA A 453 2.88 25.94 11.74
N ALA A 454 3.37 27.15 11.45
CA ALA A 454 2.73 28.39 11.91
C ALA A 454 1.33 28.56 11.33
N ILE A 455 1.15 28.29 10.03
CA ILE A 455 -0.16 28.34 9.37
C ILE A 455 -1.09 27.28 9.94
N LEU A 456 -0.61 26.04 10.12
CA LEU A 456 -1.43 24.96 10.67
C LEU A 456 -1.89 25.24 12.11
N ARG A 457 -1.01 25.76 12.96
CA ARG A 457 -1.36 26.13 14.35
C ARG A 457 -2.48 27.16 14.40
N LEU A 458 -2.39 28.21 13.56
CA LEU A 458 -3.44 29.22 13.49
C LEU A 458 -4.74 28.66 12.92
N ALA A 459 -4.67 27.81 11.86
CA ALA A 459 -5.84 27.16 11.29
C ALA A 459 -6.54 26.26 12.30
N ASN A 460 -5.79 25.51 13.11
CA ASN A 460 -6.31 24.68 14.18
C ASN A 460 -6.94 25.53 15.29
N ALA A 461 -6.36 26.69 15.63
CA ALA A 461 -6.93 27.62 16.59
C ALA A 461 -8.24 28.26 16.12
N LEU A 462 -8.39 28.48 14.81
CA LEU A 462 -9.63 29.00 14.22
C LEU A 462 -10.84 28.04 14.36
N ASP A 463 -10.59 26.73 14.45
CA ASP A 463 -11.65 25.71 14.73
C ASP A 463 -11.48 25.06 16.11
N ALA A 464 -10.94 25.80 17.10
CA ALA A 464 -10.66 25.27 18.44
C ALA A 464 -11.92 24.81 19.19
N ALA A 465 -13.08 25.35 18.88
CA ALA A 465 -14.37 24.92 19.44
C ALA A 465 -14.92 23.66 18.77
N HIS A 466 -14.35 23.19 17.65
CA HIS A 466 -14.79 22.04 16.86
C HIS A 466 -16.21 22.16 16.30
N ASP A 467 -16.77 23.38 16.22
CA ASP A 467 -18.16 23.65 15.83
C ASP A 467 -18.32 24.08 14.37
N GLY A 468 -17.20 24.36 13.68
CA GLY A 468 -17.20 24.83 12.31
C GLY A 468 -17.82 26.21 12.13
N HIS A 469 -17.84 27.03 13.19
CA HIS A 469 -18.42 28.36 13.15
C HIS A 469 -17.65 29.30 12.21
N ILE A 470 -16.31 29.19 12.19
CA ILE A 470 -15.45 29.91 11.24
C ILE A 470 -15.29 29.06 9.99
N ARG A 471 -15.84 29.54 8.86
CA ARG A 471 -15.84 28.76 7.59
C ARG A 471 -15.01 29.40 6.49
N ARG A 472 -14.98 30.72 6.46
CA ARG A 472 -14.33 31.49 5.40
C ARG A 472 -13.41 32.54 6.00
N ILE A 473 -12.23 32.66 5.43
CA ILE A 473 -11.27 33.68 5.80
C ILE A 473 -10.73 34.38 4.55
N GLN A 474 -10.40 35.67 4.71
CA GLN A 474 -9.75 36.49 3.68
C GLN A 474 -8.56 37.18 4.31
N ILE A 475 -7.50 37.41 3.55
CA ILE A 475 -6.32 38.10 4.01
C ILE A 475 -6.23 39.47 3.34
N GLU A 476 -6.02 40.51 4.15
CA GLU A 476 -5.83 41.88 3.73
C GLU A 476 -4.49 42.40 4.28
N ASN A 477 -3.71 43.09 3.47
CA ASN A 477 -2.54 43.84 3.94
C ASN A 477 -2.99 45.27 4.28
N VAL A 478 -2.83 45.65 5.53
CA VAL A 478 -3.20 47.00 6.01
C VAL A 478 -1.95 47.71 6.48
N GLN A 479 -1.72 48.93 5.95
CA GLN A 479 -0.69 49.81 6.47
C GLN A 479 -1.15 50.36 7.84
N ILE A 480 -0.41 50.06 8.89
CA ILE A 480 -0.65 50.70 10.19
C ILE A 480 -0.08 52.11 10.11
N GLY A 481 -0.97 53.08 9.95
CA GLY A 481 -0.59 54.47 9.98
C GLY A 481 -0.01 54.83 11.35
N VAL A 482 1.24 55.30 11.39
CA VAL A 482 1.74 56.00 12.55
C VAL A 482 0.99 57.32 12.63
N GLU A 483 0.08 57.46 13.57
CA GLU A 483 -0.48 58.78 13.93
C GLU A 483 0.68 59.72 14.19
N LYS A 484 0.92 60.66 13.28
CA LYS A 484 1.88 61.72 13.51
C LYS A 484 1.37 62.55 14.68
N SER A 485 1.89 62.30 15.86
CA SER A 485 1.76 63.22 16.99
C SER A 485 2.28 64.59 16.53
N ARG A 486 1.34 65.54 16.33
CA ARG A 486 1.65 66.93 16.15
C ARG A 486 2.21 67.43 17.47
N LYS A 487 3.56 67.58 17.57
CA LYS A 487 4.31 68.65 18.30
C LYS A 487 5.72 68.11 18.64
N ALA A 488 6.68 68.51 17.82
CA ALA A 488 7.96 69.07 18.33
C ALA A 488 8.73 69.68 17.14
N ARG A 489 8.95 70.95 17.25
CA ARG A 489 9.80 71.74 16.39
C ARG A 489 11.29 71.44 16.64
N THR A 490 12.07 71.49 15.52
CA THR A 490 13.52 71.77 15.45
C THR A 490 14.48 70.69 15.92
N ASN A 491 15.15 69.95 15.00
CA ASN A 491 16.57 70.19 14.70
C ASN A 491 17.03 69.42 13.46
N ARG A 492 17.67 70.17 12.55
CA ARG A 492 18.33 69.70 11.34
C ARG A 492 19.57 68.88 11.73
N PHE A 493 19.60 67.60 11.51
CA PHE A 493 20.80 66.89 11.11
C PHE A 493 20.37 65.73 10.19
N GLN A 494 20.88 65.80 8.96
CA GLN A 494 20.66 64.84 7.92
C GLN A 494 21.30 63.50 8.29
N ARG A 495 20.47 62.50 8.63
CA ARG A 495 20.81 61.09 8.46
C ARG A 495 19.91 60.55 7.33
N LYS A 496 20.56 59.95 6.29
CA LYS A 496 19.86 59.19 5.24
C LYS A 496 18.86 58.26 5.89
N PRO A 497 17.60 58.19 5.43
CA PRO A 497 16.66 57.17 5.93
C PRO A 497 17.14 55.82 5.46
N SER A 498 17.62 55.00 6.40
CA SER A 498 17.58 53.55 6.24
C SER A 498 16.14 53.17 5.99
N SER A 499 15.88 52.39 4.95
CA SER A 499 14.57 51.92 4.53
C SER A 499 13.81 51.31 5.74
N VAL A 500 13.01 52.12 6.41
CA VAL A 500 12.02 51.66 7.38
C VAL A 500 10.91 51.05 6.53
N THR A 501 10.87 49.75 6.46
CA THR A 501 9.72 49.01 5.97
C THR A 501 8.50 49.48 6.76
N ALA A 502 7.53 50.07 6.07
CA ALA A 502 6.25 50.48 6.64
C ALA A 502 5.70 49.32 7.51
N ASN A 503 5.15 49.64 8.70
CA ASN A 503 4.49 48.70 9.60
C ASN A 503 3.21 48.17 8.92
N GLU A 504 3.36 47.20 8.05
CA GLU A 504 2.22 46.48 7.46
C GLU A 504 1.79 45.38 8.40
N ALA A 505 0.50 45.32 8.72
CA ALA A 505 -0.11 44.20 9.42
C ALA A 505 -0.84 43.27 8.44
N VAL A 506 -0.77 41.99 8.69
CA VAL A 506 -1.61 41.01 8.02
C VAL A 506 -2.92 40.92 8.78
N VAL A 507 -4.00 41.30 8.13
CA VAL A 507 -5.36 41.23 8.70
C VAL A 507 -6.08 40.04 8.12
N ILE A 508 -6.50 39.11 9.00
CA ILE A 508 -7.31 37.95 8.68
C ILE A 508 -8.76 38.30 9.00
N VAL A 509 -9.56 38.44 7.98
CA VAL A 509 -11.01 38.69 8.12
C VAL A 509 -11.71 37.33 8.10
N ALA A 510 -12.34 36.94 9.22
CA ALA A 510 -12.94 35.64 9.40
C ALA A 510 -14.45 35.71 9.59
N GLU A 511 -15.19 34.98 8.77
CA GLU A 511 -16.65 34.82 8.89
C GLU A 511 -16.95 33.99 10.13
N GLY A 512 -17.85 34.48 10.98
CA GLY A 512 -18.24 33.82 12.24
C GLY A 512 -17.28 34.08 13.42
N TYR A 513 -16.19 34.79 13.24
CA TYR A 513 -15.28 35.15 14.33
C TYR A 513 -15.90 36.18 15.26
N SER A 514 -15.81 35.93 16.58
CA SER A 514 -16.15 36.91 17.64
C SER A 514 -14.94 37.16 18.55
N PRO A 515 -14.55 38.44 18.77
CA PRO A 515 -13.44 38.78 19.66
C PRO A 515 -13.66 38.38 21.13
N THR A 516 -14.90 38.13 21.52
CA THR A 516 -15.28 37.76 22.90
C THR A 516 -15.38 36.23 23.11
N SER A 517 -15.18 35.43 22.07
CA SER A 517 -15.27 33.96 22.15
C SER A 517 -14.03 33.36 22.83
N SER A 518 -14.17 32.16 23.39
CA SER A 518 -13.02 31.36 23.88
C SER A 518 -12.02 31.06 22.76
N THR A 519 -12.47 30.92 21.53
CA THR A 519 -11.66 30.73 20.34
C THR A 519 -10.72 31.92 20.11
N ALA A 520 -11.14 33.14 20.44
CA ALA A 520 -10.30 34.35 20.29
C ALA A 520 -9.04 34.30 21.18
N GLN A 521 -9.12 33.74 22.38
CA GLN A 521 -7.97 33.55 23.27
C GLN A 521 -6.99 32.54 22.69
N THR A 522 -7.47 31.43 22.16
CA THR A 522 -6.64 30.41 21.50
C THR A 522 -5.94 30.98 20.28
N ILE A 523 -6.66 31.74 19.44
CA ILE A 523 -6.12 32.43 18.26
C ILE A 523 -5.02 33.41 18.67
N ALA A 524 -5.23 34.19 19.74
CA ALA A 524 -4.24 35.16 20.24
C ALA A 524 -2.94 34.48 20.70
N ALA A 525 -3.05 33.30 21.31
CA ALA A 525 -1.89 32.51 21.73
C ALA A 525 -1.13 31.90 20.53
N GLU A 526 -1.83 31.37 19.54
CA GLU A 526 -1.24 30.58 18.45
C GLU A 526 -0.75 31.43 17.25
N ARG A 527 -1.22 32.70 17.10
CA ARG A 527 -0.78 33.59 16.02
C ARG A 527 0.69 34.02 16.12
N HIS A 528 1.28 33.99 17.33
CA HIS A 528 2.65 34.48 17.58
C HIS A 528 3.71 33.85 16.68
N LEU A 529 3.60 32.54 16.42
CA LEU A 529 4.55 31.86 15.53
C LEU A 529 4.43 32.41 14.08
N LEU A 530 3.22 32.67 13.62
CA LEU A 530 2.99 33.24 12.27
C LEU A 530 3.52 34.67 12.19
N GLU A 531 3.33 35.50 13.22
CA GLU A 531 3.90 36.84 13.32
C GLU A 531 5.43 36.82 13.22
N THR A 532 6.07 35.87 13.93
CA THR A 532 7.51 35.64 13.88
C THR A 532 7.99 35.25 12.49
N VAL A 533 7.26 34.39 11.82
CA VAL A 533 7.56 33.90 10.46
C VAL A 533 7.40 35.01 9.42
N LEU A 534 6.32 35.77 9.51
CA LEU A 534 6.01 36.88 8.58
C LEU A 534 6.79 38.15 8.90
N ARG A 535 7.33 38.29 10.13
CA ARG A 535 7.91 39.51 10.69
C ARG A 535 6.96 40.70 10.62
N ARG A 536 5.67 40.45 10.78
CA ARG A 536 4.56 41.41 10.73
C ARG A 536 3.52 41.03 11.76
N PRO A 537 2.82 41.97 12.39
CA PRO A 537 1.67 41.71 13.24
C PRO A 537 0.57 40.98 12.47
N VAL A 538 -0.09 40.02 13.14
CA VAL A 538 -1.25 39.31 12.60
C VAL A 538 -2.48 39.67 13.45
N VAL A 539 -3.53 40.18 12.81
CA VAL A 539 -4.77 40.57 13.47
C VAL A 539 -5.93 39.81 12.87
N VAL A 540 -6.76 39.18 13.72
CA VAL A 540 -8.00 38.54 13.28
C VAL A 540 -9.19 39.42 13.59
N LYS A 541 -10.03 39.67 12.56
CA LYS A 541 -11.24 40.51 12.66
C LYS A 541 -12.47 39.75 12.15
N PRO A 542 -13.66 40.10 12.66
CA PRO A 542 -14.91 39.57 12.09
C PRO A 542 -15.12 40.08 10.66
N MET A 543 -15.65 39.21 9.80
CA MET A 543 -16.11 39.62 8.47
C MET A 543 -17.36 40.49 8.64
N ARG A 544 -17.34 41.71 8.13
CA ARG A 544 -18.54 42.55 8.11
C ARG A 544 -19.47 41.99 7.04
N ASN A 545 -20.69 41.61 7.42
CA ASN A 545 -21.74 41.38 6.44
C ASN A 545 -21.96 42.67 5.65
N PRO A 546 -22.10 42.64 4.31
CA PRO A 546 -22.55 43.81 3.56
C PRO A 546 -23.86 44.25 4.23
N ILE A 547 -23.90 45.50 4.69
CA ILE A 547 -25.10 46.13 5.27
C ILE A 547 -26.16 46.03 4.18
N GLU A 548 -27.27 45.29 4.45
CA GLU A 548 -28.48 45.44 3.65
C GLU A 548 -28.80 46.95 3.54
N PRO A 549 -29.05 47.49 2.36
CA PRO A 549 -29.41 48.90 2.22
C PRO A 549 -30.70 49.07 3.07
N ARG A 550 -30.63 49.97 4.08
CA ARG A 550 -31.79 50.40 4.83
C ARG A 550 -32.87 50.77 3.82
N ALA A 551 -33.97 50.01 3.84
CA ALA A 551 -35.18 50.44 3.16
C ALA A 551 -35.52 51.83 3.70
N SER A 552 -35.38 52.83 2.88
CA SER A 552 -35.86 54.18 3.14
C SER A 552 -37.38 54.15 3.25
N GLN A 553 -37.86 54.37 4.47
CA GLN A 553 -39.25 54.72 4.70
C GLN A 553 -39.55 56.11 4.16
#